data_78d14dac77b660c57d29c1d7afbad7d9
#
_entry.id   78d14dac77b660c57d29c1d7afbad7d9
#
_cell.length_a   1.000
_cell.length_b   1.000
_cell.length_c   1.000
_cell.angle_alpha   90.00
_cell.angle_beta   90.00
_cell.angle_gamma   90.00
#
_symmetry.space_group_name_H-M   'P 1'
#
loop_
_entity.id
_entity.type
_entity.pdbx_description
1 polymer ?
#
loop_
_entity_poly.entity_id
_entity_poly.type
_entity_poly.pdbx_seq_one_letter_code
_entity_poly.pdbx_strand_id
1 'polypeptide(L)'
;MWPCVRCRCRRMTAPRQAGEPALLEAVSLSKSFGPVQVLENINLRVNGGEIHAIIGENGAGKSTLMKILAGNERQTGGEIRIDGKPVSFSSPAAAEARGIVLVHQEILLAPDLTVAQNIYLGRELGGKRGRGLLVDDRSMREGARRAIRDLGAEIDPDAVVATLSIAQRQLVQIARVLLVPHRLVIFDEPTASLTPFETEALLKVIRDIRAKGVAVLYISHWLPEVKEIADRVTVLRDGKLVSSHLASSLQPADMARLMVGRDVAKLYPDRASRYDSAAILEVENFSVPGFVRNASFCLNRGEILGFAGLVGAGRTELMEGIVGLRPAKGELRHDGRLVHFNNAHDSQQAGIVYLSEDRKGKGLLLSKDLGTNLTLASLDRFVRGLQIDRNRERAALDEAIRAFDIRTGRKDILAGQLSGGNQQKLLLAKMMMLTPSIIIIDEPTRGIDVGTKEQIYQFIANLADEGKSIIVVSSEMPELIGICDRIAVMREGQIAGEVSGAGMTEHEIVALATGVGANEAA
;
A
#
# COMPACT_ATOMS: atom_id res chain seq x y z
N MET A 1 -39.83 23.81 21.86
CA MET A 1 -39.18 25.04 21.40
C MET A 1 -37.70 24.95 21.79
N TRP A 2 -36.87 24.50 20.90
CA TRP A 2 -35.40 24.54 21.08
C TRP A 2 -34.88 25.65 20.20
N PRO A 3 -33.98 26.50 20.68
CA PRO A 3 -33.49 27.63 19.92
C PRO A 3 -32.58 27.14 18.77
N CYS A 4 -32.90 27.63 17.60
CA CYS A 4 -32.11 27.56 16.40
C CYS A 4 -30.71 28.12 16.71
N VAL A 5 -29.69 27.23 16.80
CA VAL A 5 -28.29 27.66 16.89
C VAL A 5 -27.95 28.28 15.53
N ARG A 6 -28.08 29.61 15.44
CA ARG A 6 -27.46 30.39 14.38
C ARG A 6 -25.98 30.09 14.38
N CYS A 7 -25.51 29.32 13.42
CA CYS A 7 -24.10 29.24 13.08
C CYS A 7 -23.59 30.66 12.87
N ARG A 8 -22.90 31.21 13.86
CA ARG A 8 -21.98 32.34 13.64
C ARG A 8 -20.83 31.79 12.79
N CYS A 9 -20.94 31.91 11.46
CA CYS A 9 -19.79 31.93 10.59
C CYS A 9 -18.87 33.06 11.08
N ARG A 10 -17.94 32.74 11.96
CA ARG A 10 -16.80 33.61 12.21
C ARG A 10 -15.97 33.64 10.93
N ARG A 11 -15.70 34.86 10.49
CA ARG A 11 -14.93 35.27 9.30
C ARG A 11 -13.74 34.35 9.07
N MET A 12 -13.58 33.95 7.81
CA MET A 12 -12.38 33.32 7.28
C MET A 12 -11.16 34.12 7.76
N THR A 13 -10.34 33.51 8.60
CA THR A 13 -9.09 34.11 9.07
C THR A 13 -8.02 33.90 8.00
N ALA A 14 -7.36 34.99 7.65
CA ALA A 14 -6.12 34.99 6.87
C ALA A 14 -5.07 34.05 7.50
N PRO A 15 -4.04 33.61 6.75
CA PRO A 15 -2.98 32.76 7.31
C PRO A 15 -2.40 33.41 8.58
N ARG A 16 -2.39 32.64 9.68
CA ARG A 16 -1.94 33.11 10.98
C ARG A 16 -0.48 33.55 10.95
N GLN A 17 -0.18 34.72 11.55
CA GLN A 17 1.16 35.26 11.61
C GLN A 17 2.04 34.51 12.65
N ALA A 18 3.35 34.59 12.47
CA ALA A 18 4.33 34.03 13.42
C ALA A 18 4.15 34.64 14.82
N GLY A 19 3.69 33.80 15.79
CA GLY A 19 3.40 34.23 17.19
C GLY A 19 2.08 33.70 17.73
N GLU A 20 1.15 33.27 16.91
CA GLU A 20 -0.10 32.64 17.40
C GLU A 20 0.15 31.18 17.85
N PRO A 21 -0.59 30.70 18.90
CA PRO A 21 -0.48 29.29 19.31
C PRO A 21 -0.88 28.37 18.17
N ALA A 22 -0.13 27.27 18.02
CA ALA A 22 -0.47 26.23 17.04
C ALA A 22 -1.87 25.67 17.30
N LEU A 23 -2.52 25.18 16.25
CA LEU A 23 -3.81 24.50 16.39
C LEU A 23 -3.67 23.25 17.25
N LEU A 24 -2.63 22.44 17.00
CA LEU A 24 -2.31 21.25 17.77
C LEU A 24 -0.81 21.16 18.01
N GLU A 25 -0.44 20.78 19.23
CA GLU A 25 0.94 20.47 19.61
C GLU A 25 1.00 19.14 20.35
N ALA A 26 1.95 18.30 19.99
CA ALA A 26 2.39 17.18 20.81
C ALA A 26 3.70 17.61 21.48
N VAL A 27 3.79 17.48 22.81
CA VAL A 27 4.94 17.90 23.59
C VAL A 27 5.51 16.69 24.32
N SER A 28 6.73 16.31 23.95
CA SER A 28 7.46 15.16 24.51
C SER A 28 6.62 13.86 24.54
N LEU A 29 5.75 13.69 23.53
CA LEU A 29 4.79 12.61 23.48
C LEU A 29 5.51 11.28 23.28
N SER A 30 5.18 10.28 24.10
CA SER A 30 5.78 8.94 24.07
C SER A 30 4.72 7.86 24.16
N LYS A 31 4.98 6.70 23.53
CA LYS A 31 4.10 5.53 23.57
C LYS A 31 4.89 4.24 23.64
N SER A 32 4.54 3.40 24.60
CA SER A 32 5.04 2.02 24.71
C SER A 32 3.87 1.03 24.73
N PHE A 33 4.08 -0.13 24.12
CA PHE A 33 3.21 -1.30 24.22
C PHE A 33 3.98 -2.41 24.95
N GLY A 34 3.66 -2.61 26.22
CA GLY A 34 4.48 -3.47 27.08
C GLY A 34 5.93 -3.00 27.11
N PRO A 35 6.91 -3.87 26.82
CA PRO A 35 8.34 -3.50 26.85
C PRO A 35 8.79 -2.75 25.57
N VAL A 36 7.95 -2.67 24.53
CA VAL A 36 8.32 -2.08 23.24
C VAL A 36 7.94 -0.61 23.20
N GLN A 37 8.93 0.26 23.12
CA GLN A 37 8.74 1.69 22.90
C GLN A 37 8.57 1.96 21.40
N VAL A 38 7.40 2.51 21.03
CA VAL A 38 7.03 2.80 19.62
C VAL A 38 7.20 4.28 19.29
N LEU A 39 6.98 5.18 20.24
CA LEU A 39 7.22 6.61 20.08
C LEU A 39 8.02 7.14 21.27
N GLU A 40 9.03 7.95 20.97
CA GLU A 40 9.93 8.52 21.98
C GLU A 40 10.08 10.04 21.80
N ASN A 41 9.62 10.79 22.79
CA ASN A 41 9.81 12.24 22.87
C ASN A 41 9.42 13.02 21.61
N ILE A 42 8.23 12.75 21.08
CA ILE A 42 7.71 13.38 19.87
C ILE A 42 7.29 14.82 20.18
N ASN A 43 7.87 15.79 19.47
CA ASN A 43 7.51 17.18 19.51
C ASN A 43 7.01 17.62 18.13
N LEU A 44 5.68 17.67 17.94
CA LEU A 44 5.03 18.00 16.68
C LEU A 44 4.17 19.25 16.87
N ARG A 45 4.24 20.17 15.90
CA ARG A 45 3.42 21.36 15.85
C ARG A 45 2.67 21.44 14.53
N VAL A 46 1.35 21.64 14.59
CA VAL A 46 0.47 21.75 13.41
C VAL A 46 -0.27 23.07 13.48
N ASN A 47 -0.19 23.86 12.42
CA ASN A 47 -0.85 25.16 12.32
C ASN A 47 -2.19 25.05 11.59
N GLY A 48 -3.12 25.98 11.84
CA GLY A 48 -4.37 26.05 11.10
C GLY A 48 -4.14 26.42 9.63
N GLY A 49 -4.85 25.75 8.71
CA GLY A 49 -4.71 25.99 7.26
C GLY A 49 -3.39 25.53 6.66
N GLU A 50 -2.71 24.57 7.29
CA GLU A 50 -1.47 23.96 6.84
C GLU A 50 -1.70 22.51 6.46
N ILE A 51 -1.13 22.06 5.35
CA ILE A 51 -0.99 20.63 5.03
C ILE A 51 0.39 20.20 5.54
N HIS A 52 0.40 19.47 6.64
CA HIS A 52 1.61 18.96 7.26
C HIS A 52 1.74 17.48 6.99
N ALA A 53 2.69 17.10 6.12
CA ALA A 53 2.96 15.71 5.82
C ALA A 53 3.87 15.07 6.88
N ILE A 54 3.55 13.83 7.25
CA ILE A 54 4.42 13.00 8.09
C ILE A 54 4.87 11.80 7.26
N ILE A 55 6.15 11.76 6.98
CA ILE A 55 6.79 10.69 6.21
C ILE A 55 7.70 9.84 7.11
N GLY A 56 7.97 8.62 6.72
CA GLY A 56 8.82 7.69 7.46
C GLY A 56 8.56 6.25 7.00
N GLU A 57 9.47 5.36 7.34
CA GLU A 57 9.34 3.93 7.02
C GLU A 57 8.13 3.28 7.71
N ASN A 58 7.71 2.10 7.23
CA ASN A 58 6.71 1.30 7.92
C ASN A 58 7.29 0.84 9.28
N GLY A 59 6.47 0.96 10.33
CA GLY A 59 6.95 0.71 11.69
C GLY A 59 7.61 1.91 12.38
N ALA A 60 7.81 3.03 11.69
CA ALA A 60 8.37 4.25 12.30
C ALA A 60 7.47 4.89 13.38
N GLY A 61 6.22 4.42 13.53
CA GLY A 61 5.29 4.93 14.53
C GLY A 61 4.24 5.92 14.00
N LYS A 62 4.18 6.20 12.68
CA LYS A 62 3.25 7.17 12.07
C LYS A 62 1.79 6.93 12.47
N SER A 63 1.26 5.74 12.16
CA SER A 63 -0.13 5.41 12.48
C SER A 63 -0.41 5.38 13.98
N THR A 64 0.58 5.02 14.81
CA THR A 64 0.47 5.11 16.27
C THR A 64 0.33 6.56 16.72
N LEU A 65 1.15 7.47 16.19
CA LEU A 65 1.05 8.89 16.47
C LEU A 65 -0.33 9.44 16.06
N MET A 66 -0.83 9.08 14.88
CA MET A 66 -2.16 9.52 14.42
C MET A 66 -3.29 8.98 15.30
N LYS A 67 -3.22 7.71 15.69
CA LYS A 67 -4.20 7.11 16.61
C LYS A 67 -4.23 7.82 17.97
N ILE A 68 -3.08 8.27 18.47
CA ILE A 68 -3.01 9.05 19.70
C ILE A 68 -3.64 10.44 19.50
N LEU A 69 -3.29 11.15 18.43
CA LEU A 69 -3.83 12.48 18.14
C LEU A 69 -5.34 12.47 17.89
N ALA A 70 -5.86 11.36 17.35
CA ALA A 70 -7.28 11.13 17.10
C ALA A 70 -8.04 10.49 18.29
N GLY A 71 -7.39 10.24 19.42
CA GLY A 71 -8.02 9.67 20.62
C GLY A 71 -8.34 8.19 20.55
N ASN A 72 -7.84 7.45 19.54
CA ASN A 72 -7.97 6.00 19.42
C ASN A 72 -7.01 5.25 20.36
N GLU A 73 -5.89 5.89 20.72
CA GLU A 73 -4.86 5.36 21.62
C GLU A 73 -4.47 6.42 22.64
N ARG A 74 -4.03 5.99 23.82
CA ARG A 74 -3.49 6.90 24.84
C ARG A 74 -1.96 6.89 24.79
N GLN A 75 -1.35 8.07 24.90
CA GLN A 75 0.09 8.19 25.13
C GLN A 75 0.48 7.60 26.50
N THR A 76 1.74 7.16 26.63
CA THR A 76 2.32 6.72 27.91
C THR A 76 3.09 7.84 28.61
N GLY A 77 3.46 8.91 27.88
CA GLY A 77 4.13 10.09 28.39
C GLY A 77 3.91 11.31 27.50
N GLY A 78 4.23 12.48 28.01
CA GLY A 78 4.02 13.74 27.31
C GLY A 78 2.57 14.23 27.33
N GLU A 79 2.31 15.30 26.58
CA GLU A 79 0.97 15.90 26.52
C GLU A 79 0.61 16.36 25.10
N ILE A 80 -0.69 16.47 24.85
CA ILE A 80 -1.27 17.08 23.64
C ILE A 80 -1.87 18.42 24.05
N ARG A 81 -1.62 19.45 23.24
CA ARG A 81 -2.22 20.78 23.41
C ARG A 81 -3.04 21.17 22.19
N ILE A 82 -4.20 21.79 22.42
CA ILE A 82 -5.02 22.42 21.37
C ILE A 82 -5.13 23.91 21.74
N ASP A 83 -4.81 24.78 20.80
CA ASP A 83 -4.75 26.24 21.02
C ASP A 83 -3.94 26.59 22.30
N GLY A 84 -2.81 25.89 22.50
CA GLY A 84 -1.91 26.05 23.66
C GLY A 84 -2.42 25.44 24.98
N LYS A 85 -3.63 24.86 25.04
CA LYS A 85 -4.21 24.27 26.25
C LYS A 85 -4.04 22.76 26.26
N PRO A 86 -3.55 22.17 27.36
CA PRO A 86 -3.42 20.72 27.46
C PRO A 86 -4.77 20.02 27.36
N VAL A 87 -4.82 18.93 26.62
CA VAL A 87 -6.02 18.11 26.42
C VAL A 87 -5.67 16.63 26.55
N SER A 88 -6.64 15.84 27.00
CA SER A 88 -6.55 14.39 27.01
C SER A 88 -7.80 13.82 26.35
N PHE A 89 -7.63 12.86 25.45
CA PHE A 89 -8.74 12.18 24.79
C PHE A 89 -9.00 10.84 25.46
N SER A 90 -10.23 10.64 25.89
CA SER A 90 -10.68 9.36 26.45
C SER A 90 -11.22 8.41 25.37
N SER A 91 -11.57 8.95 24.20
CA SER A 91 -12.15 8.23 23.07
C SER A 91 -12.01 9.05 21.77
N PRO A 92 -12.19 8.43 20.59
CA PRO A 92 -12.28 9.14 19.31
C PRO A 92 -13.36 10.21 19.29
N ALA A 93 -14.51 9.94 19.90
CA ALA A 93 -15.61 10.92 20.00
C ALA A 93 -15.21 12.19 20.78
N ALA A 94 -14.31 12.07 21.77
CA ALA A 94 -13.78 13.22 22.49
C ALA A 94 -12.84 14.08 21.62
N ALA A 95 -12.07 13.46 20.70
CA ALA A 95 -11.25 14.17 19.73
C ALA A 95 -12.12 14.83 18.65
N GLU A 96 -13.13 14.12 18.13
CA GLU A 96 -14.11 14.67 17.18
C GLU A 96 -14.86 15.90 17.75
N ALA A 97 -15.25 15.85 19.02
CA ALA A 97 -15.89 16.99 19.69
C ALA A 97 -14.97 18.24 19.75
N ARG A 98 -13.65 18.07 19.61
CA ARG A 98 -12.65 19.15 19.48
C ARG A 98 -12.31 19.48 18.03
N GLY A 99 -12.97 18.82 17.06
CA GLY A 99 -12.79 19.02 15.63
C GLY A 99 -11.57 18.29 15.05
N ILE A 100 -11.09 17.24 15.69
CA ILE A 100 -10.03 16.36 15.14
C ILE A 100 -10.70 15.09 14.61
N VAL A 101 -10.52 14.81 13.32
CA VAL A 101 -11.10 13.64 12.64
C VAL A 101 -10.02 12.85 11.92
N LEU A 102 -10.19 11.52 11.87
CA LEU A 102 -9.22 10.60 11.27
C LEU A 102 -9.87 9.79 10.15
N VAL A 103 -9.28 9.85 8.97
CA VAL A 103 -9.51 8.91 7.86
C VAL A 103 -8.53 7.77 8.02
N HIS A 104 -9.02 6.60 8.36
CA HIS A 104 -8.20 5.40 8.59
C HIS A 104 -7.68 4.82 7.28
N GLN A 105 -6.51 4.18 7.33
CA GLN A 105 -5.93 3.42 6.23
C GLN A 105 -6.82 2.23 5.83
N GLU A 106 -7.38 1.51 6.81
CA GLU A 106 -8.34 0.43 6.56
C GLU A 106 -9.75 1.00 6.36
N ILE A 107 -10.48 0.40 5.40
CA ILE A 107 -11.85 0.82 5.10
C ILE A 107 -12.80 0.26 6.17
N LEU A 108 -13.24 1.12 7.06
CA LEU A 108 -14.13 0.79 8.19
C LEU A 108 -15.59 1.14 7.85
N LEU A 109 -16.17 0.42 6.89
CA LEU A 109 -17.57 0.52 6.48
C LEU A 109 -18.32 -0.78 6.75
N ALA A 110 -19.62 -0.66 7.06
CA ALA A 110 -20.51 -1.80 7.18
C ALA A 110 -20.91 -2.28 5.76
N PRO A 111 -20.52 -3.50 5.34
CA PRO A 111 -20.69 -3.94 3.96
C PRO A 111 -22.14 -4.09 3.54
N ASP A 112 -23.02 -4.47 4.46
CA ASP A 112 -24.45 -4.75 4.21
C ASP A 112 -25.35 -3.51 4.24
N LEU A 113 -24.81 -2.35 4.62
CA LEU A 113 -25.52 -1.09 4.66
C LEU A 113 -25.34 -0.30 3.36
N THR A 114 -26.31 0.59 3.08
CA THR A 114 -26.19 1.51 1.94
C THR A 114 -25.12 2.58 2.18
N VAL A 115 -24.72 3.25 1.13
CA VAL A 115 -23.80 4.39 1.18
C VAL A 115 -24.32 5.48 2.13
N ALA A 116 -25.58 5.88 1.98
CA ALA A 116 -26.19 6.89 2.87
C ALA A 116 -26.19 6.45 4.33
N GLN A 117 -26.54 5.20 4.61
CA GLN A 117 -26.51 4.65 5.96
C GLN A 117 -25.09 4.61 6.53
N ASN A 118 -24.08 4.22 5.75
CA ASN A 118 -22.69 4.24 6.20
C ASN A 118 -22.18 5.65 6.52
N ILE A 119 -22.51 6.63 5.68
CA ILE A 119 -22.08 8.02 5.86
C ILE A 119 -22.66 8.61 7.15
N TYR A 120 -23.90 8.27 7.49
CA TYR A 120 -24.60 8.76 8.68
C TYR A 120 -24.59 7.80 9.86
N LEU A 121 -23.92 6.65 9.79
CA LEU A 121 -23.88 5.65 10.84
C LEU A 121 -23.43 6.23 12.18
N GLY A 122 -24.29 6.12 13.21
CA GLY A 122 -24.11 6.70 14.54
C GLY A 122 -24.41 8.21 14.62
N ARG A 123 -24.96 8.81 13.54
CA ARG A 123 -25.31 10.24 13.41
C ARG A 123 -26.58 10.41 12.58
N GLU A 124 -27.49 9.46 12.72
CA GLU A 124 -28.72 9.42 11.96
C GLU A 124 -29.54 10.70 12.18
N LEU A 125 -30.10 11.24 11.11
CA LEU A 125 -30.94 12.42 11.18
C LEU A 125 -32.34 12.01 11.65
N GLY A 126 -32.80 12.59 12.77
CA GLY A 126 -34.15 12.40 13.26
C GLY A 126 -35.20 13.14 12.45
N GLY A 127 -36.37 12.51 12.20
CA GLY A 127 -37.46 13.12 11.46
C GLY A 127 -38.02 14.37 12.16
N LYS A 128 -38.41 15.38 11.35
CA LYS A 128 -38.94 16.68 11.82
C LYS A 128 -40.24 16.62 12.59
N ARG A 129 -40.91 15.47 12.65
CA ARG A 129 -42.18 15.29 13.37
C ARG A 129 -41.95 14.65 14.75
N GLY A 130 -41.50 15.46 15.70
CA GLY A 130 -41.62 15.25 17.15
C GLY A 130 -41.17 13.88 17.70
N ARG A 131 -40.13 13.88 18.51
CA ARG A 131 -39.65 12.77 19.36
C ARG A 131 -38.69 11.76 18.78
N GLY A 132 -37.86 12.09 17.77
CA GLY A 132 -36.57 11.36 17.55
C GLY A 132 -36.61 9.85 17.29
N LEU A 133 -37.78 9.24 17.11
CA LEU A 133 -37.96 7.79 16.94
C LEU A 133 -37.93 7.30 15.50
N LEU A 134 -37.98 8.20 14.53
CA LEU A 134 -37.92 7.85 13.11
C LEU A 134 -36.72 8.55 12.45
N VAL A 135 -35.97 7.80 11.67
CA VAL A 135 -34.86 8.29 10.87
C VAL A 135 -35.38 9.04 9.64
N ASP A 136 -34.78 10.17 9.31
CA ASP A 136 -35.06 10.93 8.08
C ASP A 136 -34.15 10.45 6.94
N ASP A 137 -34.49 9.30 6.37
CA ASP A 137 -33.76 8.68 5.27
C ASP A 137 -33.59 9.59 4.06
N ARG A 138 -34.59 10.44 3.77
CA ARG A 138 -34.55 11.36 2.63
C ARG A 138 -33.44 12.40 2.82
N SER A 139 -33.41 13.04 3.97
CA SER A 139 -32.38 14.04 4.28
C SER A 139 -30.98 13.42 4.31
N MET A 140 -30.85 12.17 4.79
CA MET A 140 -29.60 11.43 4.80
C MET A 140 -29.11 11.12 3.38
N ARG A 141 -29.99 10.66 2.47
CA ARG A 141 -29.66 10.42 1.06
C ARG A 141 -29.22 11.71 0.33
N GLU A 142 -29.96 12.80 0.53
CA GLU A 142 -29.62 14.10 -0.07
C GLU A 142 -28.28 14.62 0.47
N GLY A 143 -27.99 14.46 1.75
CA GLY A 143 -26.73 14.82 2.36
C GLY A 143 -25.56 13.97 1.89
N ALA A 144 -25.76 12.65 1.82
CA ALA A 144 -24.76 11.72 1.28
C ALA A 144 -24.42 12.03 -0.19
N ARG A 145 -25.44 12.28 -1.02
CA ARG A 145 -25.24 12.66 -2.43
C ARG A 145 -24.44 13.95 -2.58
N ARG A 146 -24.64 14.94 -1.70
CA ARG A 146 -23.85 16.17 -1.69
C ARG A 146 -22.41 15.88 -1.27
N ALA A 147 -22.19 15.16 -0.17
CA ALA A 147 -20.86 14.86 0.34
C ALA A 147 -20.01 14.08 -0.68
N ILE A 148 -20.61 13.12 -1.40
CA ILE A 148 -19.94 12.35 -2.45
C ILE A 148 -19.63 13.23 -3.65
N ARG A 149 -20.55 14.09 -4.06
CA ARG A 149 -20.36 15.01 -5.18
C ARG A 149 -19.27 16.05 -4.89
N ASP A 150 -19.17 16.51 -3.65
CA ASP A 150 -18.11 17.42 -3.21
C ASP A 150 -16.72 16.76 -3.30
N LEU A 151 -16.65 15.43 -3.29
CA LEU A 151 -15.44 14.62 -3.55
C LEU A 151 -15.20 14.35 -5.05
N GLY A 152 -15.99 14.92 -5.95
CA GLY A 152 -15.87 14.73 -7.40
C GLY A 152 -16.30 13.34 -7.88
N ALA A 153 -17.07 12.58 -7.06
CA ALA A 153 -17.51 11.22 -7.39
C ALA A 153 -19.02 11.15 -7.64
N GLU A 154 -19.42 10.17 -8.44
CA GLU A 154 -20.81 9.79 -8.64
C GLU A 154 -21.04 8.38 -8.09
N ILE A 155 -21.56 8.28 -6.87
CA ILE A 155 -21.91 7.02 -6.23
C ILE A 155 -23.38 7.13 -5.78
N ASP A 156 -24.19 6.12 -6.12
CA ASP A 156 -25.60 6.09 -5.68
C ASP A 156 -25.67 5.96 -4.15
N PRO A 157 -26.34 6.89 -3.45
CA PRO A 157 -26.53 6.80 -2.00
C PRO A 157 -27.27 5.55 -1.53
N ASP A 158 -28.07 4.92 -2.39
CA ASP A 158 -28.81 3.70 -2.10
C ASP A 158 -28.05 2.42 -2.44
N ALA A 159 -26.86 2.50 -3.09
CA ALA A 159 -26.03 1.36 -3.37
C ALA A 159 -25.54 0.71 -2.07
N VAL A 160 -25.52 -0.63 -2.02
CA VAL A 160 -24.96 -1.40 -0.91
C VAL A 160 -23.45 -1.36 -0.97
N VAL A 161 -22.77 -1.05 0.14
CA VAL A 161 -21.31 -0.86 0.17
C VAL A 161 -20.54 -2.10 -0.30
N ALA A 162 -21.05 -3.32 -0.06
CA ALA A 162 -20.43 -4.55 -0.56
C ALA A 162 -20.28 -4.59 -2.08
N THR A 163 -21.13 -3.91 -2.85
CA THR A 163 -21.11 -3.90 -4.32
C THR A 163 -20.15 -2.87 -4.92
N LEU A 164 -19.61 -1.98 -4.09
CA LEU A 164 -18.73 -0.90 -4.51
C LEU A 164 -17.29 -1.40 -4.73
N SER A 165 -16.57 -0.76 -5.63
CA SER A 165 -15.12 -0.91 -5.75
C SER A 165 -14.38 -0.45 -4.49
N ILE A 166 -13.14 -0.86 -4.30
CA ILE A 166 -12.32 -0.45 -3.16
C ILE A 166 -12.16 1.07 -3.13
N ALA A 167 -11.93 1.69 -4.29
CA ALA A 167 -11.81 3.13 -4.43
C ALA A 167 -13.10 3.87 -4.05
N GLN A 168 -14.25 3.40 -4.52
CA GLN A 168 -15.55 3.97 -4.14
C GLN A 168 -15.81 3.87 -2.64
N ARG A 169 -15.46 2.75 -2.01
CA ARG A 169 -15.54 2.58 -0.55
C ARG A 169 -14.66 3.58 0.18
N GLN A 170 -13.44 3.83 -0.32
CA GLN A 170 -12.54 4.83 0.25
C GLN A 170 -13.17 6.23 0.21
N LEU A 171 -13.76 6.62 -0.92
CA LEU A 171 -14.46 7.91 -1.06
C LEU A 171 -15.67 8.02 -0.12
N VAL A 172 -16.44 6.94 0.08
CA VAL A 172 -17.54 6.89 1.05
C VAL A 172 -17.03 7.09 2.49
N GLN A 173 -15.90 6.46 2.85
CA GLN A 173 -15.27 6.66 4.16
C GLN A 173 -14.82 8.11 4.35
N ILE A 174 -14.22 8.74 3.35
CA ILE A 174 -13.81 10.15 3.39
C ILE A 174 -15.05 11.05 3.53
N ALA A 175 -16.11 10.81 2.74
CA ALA A 175 -17.37 11.54 2.83
C ALA A 175 -17.96 11.49 4.24
N ARG A 176 -17.96 10.30 4.88
CA ARG A 176 -18.42 10.10 6.27
C ARG A 176 -17.64 10.97 7.26
N VAL A 177 -16.31 11.03 7.13
CA VAL A 177 -15.45 11.80 8.02
C VAL A 177 -15.65 13.30 7.81
N LEU A 178 -15.80 13.75 6.58
CA LEU A 178 -15.93 15.18 6.26
C LEU A 178 -17.30 15.79 6.60
N LEU A 179 -18.32 14.97 6.88
CA LEU A 179 -19.59 15.46 7.40
C LEU A 179 -19.52 16.05 8.82
N VAL A 180 -18.50 15.68 9.58
CA VAL A 180 -18.29 16.21 10.94
C VAL A 180 -17.62 17.57 10.86
N PRO A 181 -18.05 18.56 11.69
CA PRO A 181 -17.29 19.80 11.82
C PRO A 181 -15.84 19.51 12.23
N HIS A 182 -14.89 19.97 11.44
CA HIS A 182 -13.48 19.65 11.64
C HIS A 182 -12.61 20.91 11.60
N ARG A 183 -11.55 20.90 12.41
CA ARG A 183 -10.46 21.90 12.46
C ARG A 183 -9.14 21.28 12.01
N LEU A 184 -9.00 19.96 12.21
CA LEU A 184 -7.89 19.13 11.79
C LEU A 184 -8.43 17.84 11.20
N VAL A 185 -8.03 17.53 9.97
CA VAL A 185 -8.30 16.24 9.32
C VAL A 185 -6.97 15.48 9.21
N ILE A 186 -6.97 14.25 9.68
CA ILE A 186 -5.82 13.34 9.59
C ILE A 186 -6.13 12.32 8.50
N PHE A 187 -5.27 12.22 7.47
CA PHE A 187 -5.35 11.21 6.42
C PHE A 187 -4.20 10.22 6.60
N ASP A 188 -4.51 8.94 6.84
CA ASP A 188 -3.52 7.88 6.98
C ASP A 188 -3.52 7.01 5.71
N GLU A 189 -2.56 7.27 4.82
CA GLU A 189 -2.36 6.63 3.51
C GLU A 189 -3.65 6.57 2.64
N PRO A 190 -4.33 7.68 2.38
CA PRO A 190 -5.66 7.66 1.77
C PRO A 190 -5.66 7.26 0.30
N THR A 191 -4.52 7.29 -0.39
CA THR A 191 -4.36 7.05 -1.83
C THR A 191 -3.92 5.63 -2.18
N ALA A 192 -3.57 4.80 -1.20
CA ALA A 192 -2.99 3.48 -1.41
C ALA A 192 -3.83 2.52 -2.29
N SER A 193 -5.15 2.76 -2.39
CA SER A 193 -6.10 1.94 -3.16
C SER A 193 -6.74 2.69 -4.32
N LEU A 194 -6.33 3.94 -4.59
CA LEU A 194 -6.94 4.81 -5.60
C LEU A 194 -6.19 4.73 -6.93
N THR A 195 -6.93 4.91 -8.01
CA THR A 195 -6.35 5.16 -9.33
C THR A 195 -5.74 6.57 -9.39
N PRO A 196 -4.83 6.87 -10.34
CA PRO A 196 -4.26 8.21 -10.51
C PRO A 196 -5.32 9.31 -10.63
N PHE A 197 -6.41 9.06 -11.35
CA PHE A 197 -7.52 10.01 -11.51
C PHE A 197 -8.24 10.30 -10.18
N GLU A 198 -8.52 9.25 -9.39
CA GLU A 198 -9.16 9.37 -8.08
C GLU A 198 -8.23 10.03 -7.05
N THR A 199 -6.93 9.75 -7.15
CA THR A 199 -5.90 10.40 -6.34
C THR A 199 -5.89 11.91 -6.58
N GLU A 200 -5.87 12.35 -7.84
CA GLU A 200 -5.91 13.78 -8.19
C GLU A 200 -7.17 14.47 -7.65
N ALA A 201 -8.33 13.82 -7.79
CA ALA A 201 -9.59 14.31 -7.22
C ALA A 201 -9.51 14.47 -5.70
N LEU A 202 -8.94 13.49 -4.98
CA LEU A 202 -8.75 13.56 -3.53
C LEU A 202 -7.78 14.67 -3.14
N LEU A 203 -6.64 14.80 -3.83
CA LEU A 203 -5.67 15.87 -3.56
C LEU A 203 -6.29 17.26 -3.75
N LYS A 204 -7.16 17.43 -4.74
CA LYS A 204 -7.94 18.66 -4.92
C LYS A 204 -8.84 18.94 -3.71
N VAL A 205 -9.57 17.94 -3.21
CA VAL A 205 -10.41 18.08 -2.02
C VAL A 205 -9.58 18.46 -0.79
N ILE A 206 -8.40 17.88 -0.61
CA ILE A 206 -7.48 18.23 0.49
C ILE A 206 -7.05 19.69 0.39
N ARG A 207 -6.72 20.18 -0.81
CA ARG A 207 -6.39 21.59 -1.04
C ARG A 207 -7.59 22.52 -0.72
N ASP A 208 -8.81 22.11 -1.07
CA ASP A 208 -10.03 22.87 -0.78
C ASP A 208 -10.32 22.94 0.73
N ILE A 209 -10.07 21.85 1.47
CA ILE A 209 -10.16 21.79 2.93
C ILE A 209 -9.16 22.76 3.56
N ARG A 210 -7.90 22.74 3.11
CA ARG A 210 -6.85 23.66 3.54
C ARG A 210 -7.23 25.12 3.26
N ALA A 211 -7.74 25.41 2.06
CA ALA A 211 -8.15 26.76 1.66
C ALA A 211 -9.28 27.34 2.56
N LYS A 212 -10.08 26.48 3.19
CA LYS A 212 -11.08 26.84 4.20
C LYS A 212 -10.48 27.09 5.61
N GLY A 213 -9.16 27.04 5.75
CA GLY A 213 -8.45 27.26 7.02
C GLY A 213 -8.36 26.06 7.94
N VAL A 214 -8.76 24.88 7.47
CA VAL A 214 -8.64 23.60 8.20
C VAL A 214 -7.21 23.09 8.06
N ALA A 215 -6.65 22.59 9.16
CA ALA A 215 -5.36 21.90 9.15
C ALA A 215 -5.52 20.47 8.60
N VAL A 216 -4.48 20.01 7.93
CA VAL A 216 -4.42 18.63 7.44
C VAL A 216 -3.12 17.98 7.90
N LEU A 217 -3.20 16.82 8.55
CA LEU A 217 -2.08 15.91 8.71
C LEU A 217 -2.19 14.83 7.63
N TYR A 218 -1.17 14.71 6.80
CA TYR A 218 -1.17 13.81 5.66
C TYR A 218 -0.04 12.79 5.77
N ILE A 219 -0.40 11.51 5.84
CA ILE A 219 0.58 10.42 5.82
C ILE A 219 0.53 9.76 4.46
N SER A 220 1.67 9.69 3.80
CA SER A 220 1.86 8.92 2.59
C SER A 220 3.31 8.43 2.52
N HIS A 221 3.49 7.29 1.89
CA HIS A 221 4.80 6.80 1.47
C HIS A 221 5.11 7.17 0.01
N TRP A 222 4.13 7.73 -0.73
CA TRP A 222 4.28 8.19 -2.10
C TRP A 222 4.78 9.64 -2.11
N LEU A 223 6.10 9.80 -2.18
CA LEU A 223 6.77 11.09 -2.01
C LEU A 223 6.42 12.16 -3.06
N PRO A 224 6.11 11.81 -4.34
CA PRO A 224 5.61 12.78 -5.31
C PRO A 224 4.32 13.48 -4.86
N GLU A 225 3.33 12.76 -4.30
CA GLU A 225 2.11 13.39 -3.75
C GLU A 225 2.43 14.33 -2.60
N VAL A 226 3.31 13.88 -1.68
CA VAL A 226 3.74 14.71 -0.55
C VAL A 226 4.37 16.02 -1.04
N LYS A 227 5.24 15.94 -2.06
CA LYS A 227 5.87 17.13 -2.68
C LYS A 227 4.85 18.06 -3.29
N GLU A 228 3.78 17.51 -3.86
CA GLU A 228 2.74 18.26 -4.58
C GLU A 228 1.82 19.04 -3.63
N ILE A 229 1.44 18.43 -2.49
CA ILE A 229 0.39 19.03 -1.64
C ILE A 229 0.86 19.64 -0.34
N ALA A 230 1.98 19.16 0.21
CA ALA A 230 2.40 19.54 1.56
C ALA A 230 3.01 20.95 1.61
N ASP A 231 2.71 21.67 2.68
CA ASP A 231 3.40 22.91 3.05
C ASP A 231 4.66 22.60 3.88
N ARG A 232 4.55 21.62 4.76
CA ARG A 232 5.61 21.15 5.66
C ARG A 232 5.70 19.64 5.65
N VAL A 233 6.92 19.15 5.76
CA VAL A 233 7.23 17.72 5.85
C VAL A 233 8.01 17.45 7.12
N THR A 234 7.53 16.51 7.92
CA THR A 234 8.21 16.03 9.12
C THR A 234 8.55 14.55 8.95
N VAL A 235 9.79 14.20 9.24
CA VAL A 235 10.31 12.85 9.10
C VAL A 235 10.28 12.13 10.44
N LEU A 236 9.58 10.99 10.49
CA LEU A 236 9.53 10.09 11.63
C LEU A 236 10.37 8.83 11.31
N ARG A 237 11.32 8.49 12.16
CA ARG A 237 12.16 7.30 12.03
C ARG A 237 12.43 6.68 13.39
N ASP A 238 12.27 5.36 13.50
CA ASP A 238 12.51 4.58 14.74
C ASP A 238 11.81 5.18 15.97
N GLY A 239 10.57 5.64 15.79
CA GLY A 239 9.78 6.25 16.86
C GLY A 239 10.18 7.68 17.26
N LYS A 240 11.08 8.35 16.53
CA LYS A 240 11.57 9.71 16.82
C LYS A 240 11.31 10.66 15.65
N LEU A 241 11.05 11.93 15.95
CA LEU A 241 11.08 12.97 14.92
C LEU A 241 12.53 13.34 14.61
N VAL A 242 12.96 13.07 13.38
CA VAL A 242 14.34 13.30 12.93
C VAL A 242 14.53 14.74 12.46
N SER A 243 13.58 15.25 11.66
CA SER A 243 13.66 16.59 11.08
C SER A 243 12.29 17.09 10.63
N SER A 244 12.16 18.41 10.49
CA SER A 244 10.97 19.06 9.93
C SER A 244 11.39 20.19 9.01
N HIS A 245 10.87 20.19 7.77
CA HIS A 245 11.26 21.09 6.69
C HIS A 245 10.03 21.69 5.99
N LEU A 246 10.22 22.80 5.30
CA LEU A 246 9.23 23.24 4.29
C LEU A 246 9.29 22.29 3.11
N ALA A 247 8.14 21.83 2.61
CA ALA A 247 8.08 20.90 1.48
C ALA A 247 8.72 21.49 0.21
N SER A 248 8.67 22.81 0.04
CA SER A 248 9.31 23.52 -1.07
C SER A 248 10.83 23.32 -1.13
N SER A 249 11.48 23.14 0.03
CA SER A 249 12.95 22.99 0.14
C SER A 249 13.45 21.56 -0.11
N LEU A 250 12.57 20.57 -0.22
CA LEU A 250 12.93 19.17 -0.40
C LEU A 250 12.50 18.65 -1.78
N GLN A 251 13.34 17.83 -2.40
CA GLN A 251 12.93 16.99 -3.53
C GLN A 251 12.51 15.59 -3.01
N PRO A 252 11.75 14.80 -3.77
CA PRO A 252 11.37 13.44 -3.36
C PRO A 252 12.56 12.57 -2.97
N ALA A 253 13.70 12.70 -3.67
CA ALA A 253 14.95 12.01 -3.34
C ALA A 253 15.52 12.41 -1.97
N ASP A 254 15.41 13.70 -1.60
CA ASP A 254 15.86 14.19 -0.29
C ASP A 254 14.95 13.66 0.82
N MET A 255 13.63 13.64 0.57
CA MET A 255 12.65 13.05 1.49
C MET A 255 12.95 11.56 1.74
N ALA A 256 13.21 10.79 0.69
CA ALA A 256 13.56 9.38 0.77
C ALA A 256 14.87 9.19 1.59
N ARG A 257 15.88 10.01 1.36
CA ARG A 257 17.14 10.00 2.11
C ARG A 257 16.93 10.25 3.61
N LEU A 258 16.11 11.22 3.95
CA LEU A 258 15.78 11.54 5.34
C LEU A 258 14.99 10.41 6.02
N MET A 259 14.09 9.73 5.30
CA MET A 259 13.31 8.60 5.81
C MET A 259 14.20 7.41 6.16
N VAL A 260 15.08 7.02 5.26
CA VAL A 260 15.93 5.83 5.39
C VAL A 260 17.17 6.12 6.26
N GLY A 261 17.66 7.36 6.25
CA GLY A 261 18.86 7.77 7.01
C GLY A 261 20.17 7.23 6.43
N ARG A 262 20.14 6.67 5.22
CA ARG A 262 21.29 6.21 4.44
C ARG A 262 21.23 6.83 3.05
N ASP A 263 22.31 6.76 2.29
CA ASP A 263 22.31 7.20 0.89
C ASP A 263 21.36 6.31 0.06
N VAL A 264 20.22 6.86 -0.33
CA VAL A 264 19.22 6.21 -1.22
C VAL A 264 19.78 6.04 -2.64
N ALA A 265 20.95 6.60 -2.92
CA ALA A 265 21.65 6.43 -4.19
C ALA A 265 21.95 4.96 -4.56
N LYS A 266 21.72 4.01 -3.64
CA LYS A 266 21.87 2.56 -3.83
C LYS A 266 20.58 1.77 -3.57
N LEU A 267 19.41 2.33 -3.85
CA LEU A 267 18.14 1.60 -3.68
C LEU A 267 18.12 0.34 -4.56
N TYR A 268 18.69 0.44 -5.74
CA TYR A 268 18.80 -0.67 -6.68
C TYR A 268 20.19 -1.29 -6.65
N PRO A 269 20.31 -2.62 -6.74
CA PRO A 269 21.62 -3.29 -6.78
C PRO A 269 22.37 -2.95 -8.07
N ASP A 270 23.68 -2.66 -7.93
CA ASP A 270 24.60 -2.56 -9.09
C ASP A 270 24.80 -3.97 -9.67
N ARG A 271 23.92 -4.38 -10.59
CA ARG A 271 24.05 -5.66 -11.27
C ARG A 271 24.44 -5.45 -12.73
N ALA A 272 25.58 -6.03 -13.15
CA ALA A 272 25.86 -6.20 -14.56
C ALA A 272 24.99 -7.36 -15.08
N SER A 273 24.15 -7.11 -16.08
CA SER A 273 23.37 -8.17 -16.75
C SER A 273 24.30 -9.32 -17.17
N ARG A 274 24.11 -10.48 -16.56
CA ARG A 274 24.91 -11.69 -16.78
C ARG A 274 24.00 -12.89 -16.95
N TYR A 275 23.15 -12.86 -17.95
CA TYR A 275 22.32 -14.02 -18.25
C TYR A 275 22.83 -14.73 -19.51
N ASP A 276 22.60 -16.05 -19.56
CA ASP A 276 22.85 -16.85 -20.74
C ASP A 276 21.74 -16.61 -21.77
N SER A 277 22.09 -16.55 -23.05
CA SER A 277 21.10 -16.43 -24.13
C SER A 277 20.22 -17.68 -24.33
N ALA A 278 20.46 -18.75 -23.58
CA ALA A 278 19.65 -19.96 -23.64
C ALA A 278 18.30 -19.75 -22.92
N ALA A 279 17.21 -19.87 -23.65
CA ALA A 279 15.88 -19.77 -23.08
C ALA A 279 15.60 -20.93 -22.11
N ILE A 280 15.16 -20.61 -20.89
CA ILE A 280 14.68 -21.60 -19.91
C ILE A 280 13.15 -21.74 -20.00
N LEU A 281 12.44 -20.66 -20.36
CA LEU A 281 10.99 -20.67 -20.57
C LEU A 281 10.67 -20.00 -21.90
N GLU A 282 9.91 -20.68 -22.74
CA GLU A 282 9.39 -20.15 -23.99
C GLU A 282 7.88 -20.21 -23.95
N VAL A 283 7.24 -19.09 -24.24
CA VAL A 283 5.79 -18.92 -24.23
C VAL A 283 5.39 -18.48 -25.64
N GLU A 284 4.55 -19.26 -26.31
CA GLU A 284 4.14 -19.01 -27.69
C GLU A 284 2.62 -18.99 -27.83
N ASN A 285 2.10 -17.95 -28.48
CA ASN A 285 0.66 -17.80 -28.79
C ASN A 285 -0.23 -18.02 -27.55
N PHE A 286 0.22 -17.57 -26.38
CA PHE A 286 -0.41 -17.84 -25.10
C PHE A 286 -1.58 -16.89 -24.84
N SER A 287 -2.73 -17.45 -24.48
CA SER A 287 -3.96 -16.69 -24.28
C SER A 287 -4.67 -17.16 -23.02
N VAL A 288 -5.15 -16.18 -22.24
CA VAL A 288 -5.99 -16.39 -21.05
C VAL A 288 -7.37 -15.77 -21.33
N PRO A 289 -8.45 -16.56 -21.35
CA PRO A 289 -9.77 -16.08 -21.75
C PRO A 289 -10.21 -14.83 -20.97
N GLY A 290 -10.57 -13.78 -21.70
CA GLY A 290 -11.03 -12.51 -21.13
C GLY A 290 -9.92 -11.53 -20.70
N PHE A 291 -8.64 -11.95 -20.69
CA PHE A 291 -7.55 -11.15 -20.17
C PHE A 291 -6.35 -11.02 -21.11
N VAL A 292 -5.90 -12.13 -21.70
CA VAL A 292 -4.67 -12.14 -22.52
C VAL A 292 -4.97 -12.75 -23.88
N ARG A 293 -4.41 -12.12 -24.93
CA ARG A 293 -4.56 -12.51 -26.32
C ARG A 293 -3.19 -12.65 -26.96
N ASN A 294 -2.81 -13.89 -27.34
CA ASN A 294 -1.64 -14.17 -28.16
C ASN A 294 -0.31 -13.57 -27.64
N ALA A 295 -0.02 -13.76 -26.35
CA ALA A 295 1.26 -13.34 -25.78
C ALA A 295 2.36 -14.34 -26.16
N SER A 296 3.52 -13.83 -26.61
CA SER A 296 4.71 -14.64 -26.91
C SER A 296 5.94 -13.94 -26.37
N PHE A 297 6.77 -14.64 -25.59
CA PHE A 297 8.01 -14.15 -25.04
C PHE A 297 8.91 -15.32 -24.63
N CYS A 298 10.18 -15.04 -24.35
CA CYS A 298 11.11 -16.00 -23.76
C CYS A 298 11.72 -15.42 -22.48
N LEU A 299 12.08 -16.28 -21.53
CA LEU A 299 12.88 -15.98 -20.36
C LEU A 299 14.18 -16.76 -20.46
N ASN A 300 15.31 -16.06 -20.36
CA ASN A 300 16.63 -16.66 -20.44
C ASN A 300 17.12 -17.15 -19.07
N ARG A 301 18.14 -18.01 -19.05
CA ARG A 301 18.73 -18.49 -17.79
C ARG A 301 19.46 -17.38 -17.05
N GLY A 302 19.09 -17.17 -15.77
CA GLY A 302 19.67 -16.12 -14.93
C GLY A 302 19.18 -14.71 -15.24
N GLU A 303 18.20 -14.56 -16.14
CA GLU A 303 17.59 -13.28 -16.50
C GLU A 303 16.57 -12.83 -15.45
N ILE A 304 16.51 -11.51 -15.23
CA ILE A 304 15.38 -10.85 -14.58
C ILE A 304 14.56 -10.14 -15.65
N LEU A 305 13.44 -10.73 -16.05
CA LEU A 305 12.50 -10.18 -17.03
C LEU A 305 11.37 -9.43 -16.32
N GLY A 306 11.23 -8.13 -16.61
CA GLY A 306 10.16 -7.29 -16.09
C GLY A 306 8.90 -7.37 -16.96
N PHE A 307 7.73 -7.26 -16.34
CA PHE A 307 6.45 -7.03 -17.01
C PHE A 307 5.83 -5.73 -16.53
N ALA A 308 5.78 -4.74 -17.43
CA ALA A 308 5.14 -3.44 -17.24
C ALA A 308 3.78 -3.38 -17.93
N GLY A 309 2.96 -2.36 -17.60
CA GLY A 309 1.68 -2.08 -18.24
C GLY A 309 0.70 -1.39 -17.29
N LEU A 310 -0.36 -0.83 -17.84
CA LEU A 310 -1.42 -0.20 -17.05
C LEU A 310 -2.23 -1.22 -16.24
N VAL A 311 -2.96 -0.75 -15.24
CA VAL A 311 -3.88 -1.59 -14.46
C VAL A 311 -4.90 -2.24 -15.41
N GLY A 312 -5.06 -3.55 -15.31
CA GLY A 312 -5.93 -4.32 -16.21
C GLY A 312 -5.30 -4.72 -17.56
N ALA A 313 -4.00 -4.49 -17.76
CA ALA A 313 -3.29 -4.90 -18.98
C ALA A 313 -3.14 -6.42 -19.14
N GLY A 314 -3.49 -7.23 -18.12
CA GLY A 314 -3.44 -8.70 -18.18
C GLY A 314 -2.14 -9.31 -17.66
N ARG A 315 -1.26 -8.55 -17.00
CA ARG A 315 0.05 -9.02 -16.50
C ARG A 315 -0.07 -10.17 -15.51
N THR A 316 -0.81 -9.96 -14.42
CA THR A 316 -1.08 -10.97 -13.39
C THR A 316 -1.76 -12.22 -13.97
N GLU A 317 -2.76 -12.01 -14.82
CA GLU A 317 -3.53 -13.08 -15.43
C GLU A 317 -2.68 -13.93 -16.38
N LEU A 318 -1.71 -13.32 -17.09
CA LEU A 318 -0.73 -14.05 -17.90
C LEU A 318 0.10 -14.98 -17.01
N MET A 319 0.63 -14.49 -15.90
CA MET A 319 1.44 -15.28 -14.98
C MET A 319 0.61 -16.38 -14.28
N GLU A 320 -0.62 -16.06 -13.84
CA GLU A 320 -1.55 -17.06 -13.30
C GLU A 320 -1.89 -18.16 -14.34
N GLY A 321 -1.98 -17.79 -15.63
CA GLY A 321 -2.17 -18.75 -16.71
C GLY A 321 -0.97 -19.67 -16.92
N ILE A 322 0.25 -19.11 -16.92
CA ILE A 322 1.51 -19.87 -17.09
C ILE A 322 1.67 -20.93 -16.00
N VAL A 323 1.31 -20.63 -14.76
CA VAL A 323 1.44 -21.57 -13.63
C VAL A 323 0.21 -22.45 -13.41
N GLY A 324 -0.78 -22.42 -14.30
CA GLY A 324 -1.97 -23.27 -14.21
C GLY A 324 -3.02 -22.84 -13.18
N LEU A 325 -2.95 -21.61 -12.67
CA LEU A 325 -3.98 -21.03 -11.78
C LEU A 325 -5.21 -20.53 -12.55
N ARG A 326 -5.07 -20.27 -13.86
CA ARG A 326 -6.16 -19.92 -14.77
C ARG A 326 -6.15 -20.80 -16.00
N PRO A 327 -7.32 -21.12 -16.59
CA PRO A 327 -7.38 -21.78 -17.89
C PRO A 327 -6.65 -20.92 -18.94
N ALA A 328 -5.76 -21.55 -19.68
CA ALA A 328 -4.99 -20.89 -20.72
C ALA A 328 -4.86 -21.80 -21.96
N LYS A 329 -4.51 -21.19 -23.11
CA LYS A 329 -4.24 -21.89 -24.38
C LYS A 329 -2.96 -21.31 -24.95
N GLY A 330 -2.20 -22.13 -25.66
CA GLY A 330 -0.90 -21.76 -26.26
C GLY A 330 0.15 -22.82 -25.95
N GLU A 331 1.38 -22.58 -26.39
CA GLU A 331 2.50 -23.48 -26.13
C GLU A 331 3.37 -22.88 -25.01
N LEU A 332 3.75 -23.75 -24.08
CA LEU A 332 4.68 -23.45 -22.99
C LEU A 332 5.79 -24.49 -23.02
N ARG A 333 7.04 -24.03 -23.17
CA ARG A 333 8.21 -24.90 -23.12
C ARG A 333 9.09 -24.55 -21.95
N HIS A 334 9.44 -25.52 -21.13
CA HIS A 334 10.39 -25.39 -20.03
C HIS A 334 11.60 -26.29 -20.35
N ASP A 335 12.79 -25.70 -20.39
CA ASP A 335 14.00 -26.40 -20.83
C ASP A 335 13.84 -27.08 -22.19
N GLY A 336 13.19 -26.40 -23.15
CA GLY A 336 12.90 -26.93 -24.50
C GLY A 336 11.83 -28.02 -24.58
N ARG A 337 11.26 -28.45 -23.44
CA ARG A 337 10.20 -29.47 -23.38
C ARG A 337 8.83 -28.81 -23.28
N LEU A 338 7.90 -29.25 -24.10
CA LEU A 338 6.51 -28.83 -24.03
C LEU A 338 5.92 -29.25 -22.67
N VAL A 339 5.35 -28.33 -21.95
CA VAL A 339 4.72 -28.55 -20.63
C VAL A 339 3.31 -27.97 -20.62
N HIS A 340 2.46 -28.54 -19.80
CA HIS A 340 1.12 -28.04 -19.54
C HIS A 340 0.82 -28.19 -18.05
N PHE A 341 0.43 -27.11 -17.40
CA PHE A 341 0.11 -27.09 -15.96
C PHE A 341 -1.39 -26.94 -15.78
N ASN A 342 -2.01 -27.87 -15.06
CA ASN A 342 -3.44 -27.82 -14.74
C ASN A 342 -3.70 -27.09 -13.41
N ASN A 343 -2.67 -26.94 -12.61
CA ASN A 343 -2.71 -26.29 -11.30
C ASN A 343 -1.29 -25.85 -10.87
N ALA A 344 -1.22 -25.03 -9.82
CA ALA A 344 0.05 -24.50 -9.31
C ALA A 344 0.99 -25.58 -8.75
N HIS A 345 0.49 -26.75 -8.35
CA HIS A 345 1.33 -27.84 -7.88
C HIS A 345 2.15 -28.44 -9.04
N ASP A 346 1.55 -28.59 -10.22
CA ASP A 346 2.25 -29.08 -11.41
C ASP A 346 3.43 -28.17 -11.78
N SER A 347 3.22 -26.85 -11.77
CA SER A 347 4.29 -25.86 -12.04
C SER A 347 5.38 -25.87 -10.97
N GLN A 348 5.01 -26.04 -9.69
CA GLN A 348 5.96 -26.16 -8.59
C GLN A 348 6.84 -27.41 -8.72
N GLN A 349 6.26 -28.54 -9.10
CA GLN A 349 7.01 -29.77 -9.36
C GLN A 349 7.99 -29.62 -10.55
N ALA A 350 7.62 -28.79 -11.52
CA ALA A 350 8.51 -28.45 -12.64
C ALA A 350 9.58 -27.39 -12.26
N GLY A 351 9.59 -26.91 -11.02
CA GLY A 351 10.55 -25.90 -10.55
C GLY A 351 10.17 -24.45 -10.89
N ILE A 352 8.89 -24.18 -11.21
CA ILE A 352 8.35 -22.84 -11.47
C ILE A 352 7.44 -22.45 -10.31
N VAL A 353 7.76 -21.37 -9.60
CA VAL A 353 6.97 -20.87 -8.48
C VAL A 353 6.39 -19.48 -8.78
N TYR A 354 5.22 -19.20 -8.23
CA TYR A 354 4.53 -17.92 -8.37
C TYR A 354 4.22 -17.32 -7.00
N LEU A 355 4.66 -16.08 -6.81
CA LEU A 355 4.34 -15.26 -5.64
C LEU A 355 3.29 -14.24 -6.04
N SER A 356 2.08 -14.40 -5.52
CA SER A 356 0.96 -13.51 -5.79
C SER A 356 1.10 -12.16 -5.10
N GLU A 357 0.60 -11.11 -5.75
CA GLU A 357 0.39 -9.77 -5.17
C GLU A 357 -0.40 -9.83 -3.84
N ASP A 358 -1.43 -10.70 -3.76
CA ASP A 358 -2.27 -10.85 -2.58
C ASP A 358 -1.62 -11.75 -1.53
N ARG A 359 -0.68 -11.17 -0.77
CA ARG A 359 0.00 -11.86 0.35
C ARG A 359 -0.95 -12.38 1.39
N LYS A 360 -1.99 -11.57 1.72
CA LYS A 360 -2.88 -11.81 2.86
C LYS A 360 -3.97 -12.82 2.56
N GLY A 361 -4.47 -12.86 1.33
CA GLY A 361 -5.54 -13.76 0.92
C GLY A 361 -5.04 -15.04 0.27
N LYS A 362 -3.95 -14.96 -0.52
CA LYS A 362 -3.44 -16.10 -1.33
C LYS A 362 -2.04 -16.57 -0.89
N GLY A 363 -1.21 -15.70 -0.35
CA GLY A 363 0.21 -15.99 -0.08
C GLY A 363 0.45 -16.69 1.26
N LEU A 364 -0.09 -16.18 2.35
CA LEU A 364 0.15 -16.61 3.73
C LEU A 364 -1.15 -16.95 4.46
N LEU A 365 -1.10 -17.94 5.31
CA LEU A 365 -2.15 -18.25 6.29
C LEU A 365 -1.93 -17.37 7.53
N LEU A 366 -2.55 -16.19 7.58
CA LEU A 366 -2.32 -15.17 8.62
C LEU A 366 -2.64 -15.65 10.04
N SER A 367 -3.57 -16.62 10.17
CA SER A 367 -3.98 -17.25 11.43
C SER A 367 -3.10 -18.42 11.87
N LYS A 368 -2.04 -18.74 11.13
CA LYS A 368 -1.08 -19.82 11.46
C LYS A 368 0.28 -19.23 11.83
N ASP A 369 1.07 -20.02 12.55
CA ASP A 369 2.43 -19.66 12.94
C ASP A 369 3.40 -19.62 11.75
N LEU A 370 4.61 -19.11 11.98
CA LEU A 370 5.61 -18.90 10.94
C LEU A 370 6.13 -20.22 10.37
N GLY A 371 6.32 -21.26 11.24
CA GLY A 371 6.79 -22.58 10.83
C GLY A 371 5.82 -23.26 9.88
N THR A 372 4.54 -23.30 10.25
CA THR A 372 3.46 -23.82 9.39
C THR A 372 3.42 -23.11 8.04
N ASN A 373 3.50 -21.77 8.02
CA ASN A 373 3.52 -21.02 6.77
C ASN A 373 4.73 -21.37 5.89
N LEU A 374 5.92 -21.46 6.49
CA LEU A 374 7.16 -21.75 5.78
C LEU A 374 7.13 -23.12 5.10
N THR A 375 6.70 -24.15 5.84
CA THR A 375 6.87 -25.55 5.44
C THR A 375 5.71 -26.10 4.61
N LEU A 376 4.54 -25.43 4.62
CA LEU A 376 3.31 -25.94 4.01
C LEU A 376 3.46 -26.30 2.51
N ALA A 377 4.19 -25.50 1.74
CA ALA A 377 4.38 -25.75 0.30
C ALA A 377 5.35 -26.91 -0.01
N SER A 378 6.15 -27.32 0.98
CA SER A 378 7.17 -28.36 0.87
C SER A 378 7.04 -29.41 1.99
N LEU A 379 5.81 -29.69 2.41
CA LEU A 379 5.52 -30.48 3.62
C LEU A 379 6.12 -31.89 3.54
N ASP A 380 6.21 -32.49 2.37
CA ASP A 380 6.82 -33.81 2.15
C ASP A 380 8.26 -33.92 2.67
N ARG A 381 9.01 -32.81 2.69
CA ARG A 381 10.38 -32.73 3.23
C ARG A 381 10.43 -32.81 4.76
N PHE A 382 9.30 -32.57 5.41
CA PHE A 382 9.15 -32.49 6.87
C PHE A 382 8.34 -33.65 7.46
N VAL A 383 7.86 -34.58 6.62
CA VAL A 383 7.12 -35.75 7.06
C VAL A 383 8.08 -36.91 7.35
N ARG A 384 7.87 -37.59 8.49
CA ARG A 384 8.54 -38.82 8.86
C ARG A 384 7.50 -39.86 9.22
N GLY A 385 7.28 -40.81 8.30
CA GLY A 385 6.15 -41.74 8.40
C GLY A 385 4.82 -41.02 8.27
N LEU A 386 3.97 -41.06 9.29
CA LEU A 386 2.65 -40.39 9.33
C LEU A 386 2.64 -39.08 10.13
N GLN A 387 3.80 -38.58 10.54
CA GLN A 387 3.89 -37.41 11.41
C GLN A 387 4.83 -36.36 10.83
N ILE A 388 4.55 -35.10 11.15
CA ILE A 388 5.42 -33.96 10.84
C ILE A 388 6.57 -33.92 11.86
N ASP A 389 7.81 -33.90 11.38
CA ASP A 389 9.01 -33.72 12.19
C ASP A 389 9.14 -32.23 12.62
N ARG A 390 8.61 -31.93 13.78
CA ARG A 390 8.62 -30.58 14.36
C ARG A 390 10.01 -30.02 14.61
N ASN A 391 11.02 -30.88 14.82
CA ASN A 391 12.39 -30.43 15.03
C ASN A 391 13.01 -29.95 13.72
N ARG A 392 12.77 -30.68 12.60
CA ARG A 392 13.18 -30.23 11.28
C ARG A 392 12.47 -28.94 10.86
N GLU A 393 11.16 -28.84 11.12
CA GLU A 393 10.37 -27.64 10.84
C GLU A 393 10.93 -26.42 11.58
N ARG A 394 11.26 -26.55 12.87
CA ARG A 394 11.90 -25.48 13.66
C ARG A 394 13.28 -25.11 13.16
N ALA A 395 14.11 -26.09 12.81
CA ALA A 395 15.45 -25.84 12.26
C ALA A 395 15.37 -25.06 10.94
N ALA A 396 14.44 -25.45 10.04
CA ALA A 396 14.20 -24.74 8.79
C ALA A 396 13.71 -23.30 9.02
N LEU A 397 12.83 -23.10 10.00
CA LEU A 397 12.36 -21.75 10.37
C LEU A 397 13.53 -20.88 10.89
N ASP A 398 14.41 -21.45 11.71
CA ASP A 398 15.58 -20.75 12.24
C ASP A 398 16.57 -20.34 11.14
N GLU A 399 16.73 -21.20 10.14
CA GLU A 399 17.52 -20.91 8.95
C GLU A 399 16.88 -19.82 8.10
N ALA A 400 15.58 -19.93 7.83
CA ALA A 400 14.84 -18.94 7.05
C ALA A 400 14.83 -17.56 7.72
N ILE A 401 14.66 -17.49 9.05
CA ILE A 401 14.73 -16.23 9.81
C ILE A 401 16.08 -15.54 9.61
N ARG A 402 17.18 -16.31 9.63
CA ARG A 402 18.53 -15.77 9.43
C ARG A 402 18.80 -15.40 7.98
N ALA A 403 18.46 -16.28 7.03
CA ALA A 403 18.76 -16.09 5.61
C ALA A 403 17.98 -14.92 5.01
N PHE A 404 16.74 -14.69 5.45
CA PHE A 404 15.87 -13.65 4.94
C PHE A 404 15.77 -12.42 5.88
N ASP A 405 16.55 -12.36 6.95
CA ASP A 405 16.48 -11.30 7.98
C ASP A 405 15.01 -11.02 8.40
N ILE A 406 14.27 -12.08 8.74
CA ILE A 406 12.87 -11.93 9.21
C ILE A 406 12.90 -11.43 10.65
N ARG A 407 12.48 -10.19 10.86
CA ARG A 407 12.48 -9.59 12.19
C ARG A 407 11.22 -10.01 12.95
N THR A 408 11.42 -10.87 13.94
CA THR A 408 10.36 -11.34 14.83
C THR A 408 10.86 -11.40 16.26
N GLY A 409 10.06 -10.90 17.22
CA GLY A 409 10.41 -10.97 18.65
C GLY A 409 10.24 -12.38 19.24
N ARG A 410 9.38 -13.20 18.64
CA ARG A 410 9.10 -14.58 19.04
C ARG A 410 8.80 -15.41 17.79
N LYS A 411 9.17 -16.68 17.81
CA LYS A 411 9.01 -17.60 16.66
C LYS A 411 7.62 -18.25 16.60
N ASP A 412 6.90 -18.23 17.70
CA ASP A 412 5.57 -18.83 17.88
C ASP A 412 4.41 -17.84 17.62
N ILE A 413 4.69 -16.69 17.01
CA ILE A 413 3.66 -15.72 16.64
C ILE A 413 2.94 -16.14 15.36
N LEU A 414 1.75 -15.59 15.16
CA LEU A 414 0.99 -15.75 13.93
C LEU A 414 1.58 -14.89 12.81
N ALA A 415 1.56 -15.39 11.58
CA ALA A 415 2.05 -14.63 10.42
C ALA A 415 1.37 -13.26 10.24
N GLY A 416 0.10 -13.15 10.64
CA GLY A 416 -0.65 -11.89 10.63
C GLY A 416 -0.11 -10.81 11.59
N GLN A 417 0.72 -11.17 12.56
CA GLN A 417 1.33 -10.24 13.52
C GLN A 417 2.67 -9.66 13.01
N LEU A 418 3.21 -10.19 11.91
CA LEU A 418 4.39 -9.63 11.26
C LEU A 418 4.06 -8.32 10.52
N SER A 419 5.04 -7.42 10.43
CA SER A 419 4.96 -6.28 9.52
C SER A 419 4.87 -6.74 8.05
N GLY A 420 4.33 -5.89 7.16
CA GLY A 420 4.19 -6.21 5.73
C GLY A 420 5.50 -6.67 5.08
N GLY A 421 6.61 -6.02 5.37
CA GLY A 421 7.93 -6.43 4.87
C GLY A 421 8.37 -7.79 5.37
N ASN A 422 8.15 -8.11 6.66
CA ASN A 422 8.48 -9.43 7.20
C ASN A 422 7.54 -10.53 6.70
N GLN A 423 6.27 -10.22 6.39
CA GLN A 423 5.37 -11.13 5.70
C GLN A 423 5.88 -11.46 4.29
N GLN A 424 6.38 -10.47 3.54
CA GLN A 424 6.96 -10.68 2.22
C GLN A 424 8.22 -11.56 2.28
N LYS A 425 9.09 -11.31 3.25
CA LYS A 425 10.28 -12.14 3.48
C LYS A 425 9.92 -13.59 3.83
N LEU A 426 8.88 -13.79 4.66
CA LEU A 426 8.36 -15.13 4.97
C LEU A 426 7.79 -15.81 3.73
N LEU A 427 7.06 -15.07 2.88
CA LEU A 427 6.51 -15.61 1.64
C LEU A 427 7.62 -16.01 0.65
N LEU A 428 8.66 -15.18 0.49
CA LEU A 428 9.84 -15.51 -0.30
C LEU A 428 10.54 -16.76 0.25
N ALA A 429 10.79 -16.81 1.55
CA ALA A 429 11.39 -17.97 2.21
C ALA A 429 10.59 -19.27 1.96
N LYS A 430 9.25 -19.20 2.09
CA LYS A 430 8.33 -20.32 1.79
C LYS A 430 8.52 -20.84 0.36
N MET A 431 8.62 -19.95 -0.63
CA MET A 431 8.77 -20.37 -2.04
C MET A 431 10.18 -20.91 -2.32
N MET A 432 11.21 -20.36 -1.66
CA MET A 432 12.58 -20.87 -1.80
C MET A 432 12.78 -22.28 -1.19
N MET A 433 11.89 -22.71 -0.26
CA MET A 433 11.88 -24.09 0.22
C MET A 433 11.63 -25.10 -0.91
N LEU A 434 11.02 -24.70 -2.02
CA LEU A 434 10.77 -25.54 -3.20
C LEU A 434 12.00 -25.65 -4.12
N THR A 435 13.09 -24.91 -3.87
CA THR A 435 14.31 -24.88 -4.69
C THR A 435 14.02 -24.61 -6.18
N PRO A 436 13.27 -23.54 -6.54
CA PRO A 436 12.84 -23.30 -7.90
C PRO A 436 14.00 -22.95 -8.84
N SER A 437 13.82 -23.21 -10.15
CA SER A 437 14.65 -22.69 -11.25
C SER A 437 14.11 -21.37 -11.79
N ILE A 438 12.76 -21.23 -11.81
CA ILE A 438 12.06 -20.04 -12.27
C ILE A 438 11.18 -19.49 -11.12
N ILE A 439 11.28 -18.18 -10.89
CA ILE A 439 10.52 -17.50 -9.85
C ILE A 439 9.74 -16.35 -10.48
N ILE A 440 8.43 -16.40 -10.39
CA ILE A 440 7.53 -15.33 -10.85
C ILE A 440 7.09 -14.55 -9.61
N ILE A 441 7.37 -13.25 -9.56
CA ILE A 441 7.06 -12.37 -8.43
C ILE A 441 6.13 -11.26 -8.90
N ASP A 442 4.91 -11.28 -8.41
CA ASP A 442 3.90 -10.28 -8.74
C ASP A 442 3.83 -9.22 -7.64
N GLU A 443 4.12 -7.96 -8.01
CA GLU A 443 4.17 -6.79 -7.14
C GLU A 443 5.05 -7.02 -5.88
N PRO A 444 6.37 -7.28 -6.05
CA PRO A 444 7.27 -7.70 -4.96
C PRO A 444 7.30 -6.75 -3.77
N THR A 445 7.10 -5.46 -4.00
CA THR A 445 7.29 -4.43 -2.98
C THR A 445 6.02 -3.61 -2.68
N ARG A 446 4.86 -4.05 -3.16
CA ARG A 446 3.59 -3.36 -2.91
C ARG A 446 3.26 -3.28 -1.41
N GLY A 447 3.06 -2.05 -0.92
CA GLY A 447 2.75 -1.79 0.49
C GLY A 447 3.89 -2.12 1.45
N ILE A 448 5.13 -1.98 0.98
CA ILE A 448 6.36 -2.19 1.75
C ILE A 448 7.12 -0.87 1.84
N ASP A 449 7.82 -0.66 2.95
CA ASP A 449 8.65 0.52 3.16
C ASP A 449 9.94 0.50 2.31
N VAL A 450 10.52 1.69 2.10
CA VAL A 450 11.68 1.88 1.20
C VAL A 450 12.89 1.05 1.64
N GLY A 451 13.16 0.94 2.95
CA GLY A 451 14.31 0.17 3.44
C GLY A 451 14.13 -1.34 3.24
N THR A 452 12.89 -1.83 3.33
CA THR A 452 12.59 -3.24 3.02
C THR A 452 12.57 -3.48 1.50
N LYS A 453 12.18 -2.50 0.66
CA LYS A 453 12.27 -2.59 -0.80
C LYS A 453 13.71 -2.88 -1.25
N GLU A 454 14.69 -2.10 -0.74
CA GLU A 454 16.12 -2.32 -1.01
C GLU A 454 16.55 -3.77 -0.73
N GLN A 455 16.13 -4.32 0.41
CA GLN A 455 16.47 -5.70 0.78
C GLN A 455 15.86 -6.73 -0.18
N ILE A 456 14.63 -6.49 -0.65
CA ILE A 456 13.96 -7.37 -1.61
C ILE A 456 14.63 -7.28 -2.97
N TYR A 457 15.00 -6.10 -3.44
CA TYR A 457 15.71 -5.92 -4.71
C TYR A 457 17.09 -6.60 -4.68
N GLN A 458 17.84 -6.43 -3.58
CA GLN A 458 19.11 -7.13 -3.41
C GLN A 458 18.91 -8.65 -3.37
N PHE A 459 17.84 -9.13 -2.73
CA PHE A 459 17.52 -10.55 -2.71
C PHE A 459 17.20 -11.09 -4.12
N ILE A 460 16.39 -10.39 -4.91
CA ILE A 460 16.07 -10.74 -6.29
C ILE A 460 17.35 -10.79 -7.15
N ALA A 461 18.20 -9.79 -7.02
CA ALA A 461 19.48 -9.75 -7.74
C ALA A 461 20.39 -10.92 -7.37
N ASN A 462 20.52 -11.24 -6.07
CA ASN A 462 21.34 -12.35 -5.60
C ASN A 462 20.83 -13.69 -6.16
N LEU A 463 19.51 -13.91 -6.20
CA LEU A 463 18.93 -15.12 -6.80
C LEU A 463 19.28 -15.26 -8.28
N ALA A 464 19.24 -14.16 -9.03
CA ALA A 464 19.61 -14.19 -10.44
C ALA A 464 21.12 -14.44 -10.61
N ASP A 465 21.98 -13.88 -9.74
CA ASP A 465 23.43 -14.16 -9.72
C ASP A 465 23.73 -15.62 -9.34
N GLU A 466 22.86 -16.28 -8.57
CA GLU A 466 22.89 -17.71 -8.29
C GLU A 466 22.37 -18.57 -9.48
N GLY A 467 22.01 -17.95 -10.61
CA GLY A 467 21.54 -18.63 -11.81
C GLY A 467 20.04 -18.93 -11.84
N LYS A 468 19.22 -18.36 -10.93
CA LYS A 468 17.77 -18.43 -11.01
C LYS A 468 17.26 -17.46 -12.06
N SER A 469 16.22 -17.85 -12.80
CA SER A 469 15.55 -16.99 -13.77
C SER A 469 14.30 -16.39 -13.12
N ILE A 470 14.11 -15.09 -13.27
CA ILE A 470 13.08 -14.38 -12.50
C ILE A 470 12.18 -13.57 -13.43
N ILE A 471 10.89 -13.66 -13.23
CA ILE A 471 9.91 -12.74 -13.82
C ILE A 471 9.41 -11.82 -12.71
N VAL A 472 9.52 -10.51 -12.92
CA VAL A 472 8.99 -9.50 -12.02
C VAL A 472 7.84 -8.78 -12.69
N VAL A 473 6.66 -8.84 -12.11
CA VAL A 473 5.50 -8.04 -12.53
C VAL A 473 5.38 -6.88 -11.56
N SER A 474 5.39 -5.64 -12.06
CA SER A 474 5.23 -4.45 -11.21
C SER A 474 4.46 -3.33 -11.92
N SER A 475 3.71 -2.58 -11.12
CA SER A 475 3.10 -1.31 -11.52
C SER A 475 4.05 -0.12 -11.34
N GLU A 476 5.14 -0.31 -10.57
CA GLU A 476 6.14 0.71 -10.32
C GLU A 476 7.25 0.65 -11.39
N MET A 477 7.21 1.53 -12.39
CA MET A 477 8.20 1.55 -13.49
C MET A 477 9.64 1.74 -12.99
N PRO A 478 9.93 2.61 -12.00
CA PRO A 478 11.29 2.74 -11.46
C PRO A 478 11.82 1.43 -10.86
N GLU A 479 10.94 0.58 -10.29
CA GLU A 479 11.31 -0.75 -9.78
C GLU A 479 11.82 -1.63 -10.92
N LEU A 480 11.04 -1.74 -12.00
CA LEU A 480 11.41 -2.57 -13.15
C LEU A 480 12.70 -2.07 -13.83
N ILE A 481 12.83 -0.74 -14.03
CA ILE A 481 14.03 -0.13 -14.61
C ILE A 481 15.27 -0.41 -13.75
N GLY A 482 15.09 -0.41 -12.41
CA GLY A 482 16.19 -0.55 -11.47
C GLY A 482 16.69 -1.98 -11.27
N ILE A 483 15.88 -3.00 -11.52
CA ILE A 483 16.24 -4.39 -11.21
C ILE A 483 16.20 -5.36 -12.40
N CYS A 484 15.50 -5.05 -13.49
CA CYS A 484 15.32 -5.96 -14.61
C CYS A 484 16.40 -5.80 -15.67
N ASP A 485 16.71 -6.88 -16.36
CA ASP A 485 17.63 -6.88 -17.52
C ASP A 485 16.89 -6.43 -18.80
N ARG A 486 15.59 -6.73 -18.88
CA ARG A 486 14.69 -6.43 -19.99
C ARG A 486 13.26 -6.31 -19.46
N ILE A 487 12.44 -5.47 -20.11
CA ILE A 487 11.05 -5.25 -19.71
C ILE A 487 10.14 -5.46 -20.90
N ALA A 488 9.19 -6.41 -20.79
CA ALA A 488 8.08 -6.58 -21.69
C ALA A 488 6.91 -5.70 -21.24
N VAL A 489 6.33 -4.92 -22.15
CA VAL A 489 5.23 -4.00 -21.84
C VAL A 489 3.92 -4.57 -22.38
N MET A 490 2.95 -4.74 -21.48
CA MET A 490 1.62 -5.23 -21.83
C MET A 490 0.62 -4.08 -22.00
N ARG A 491 -0.21 -4.20 -23.04
CA ARG A 491 -1.33 -3.31 -23.32
C ARG A 491 -2.52 -4.14 -23.81
N GLU A 492 -3.68 -3.96 -23.18
CA GLU A 492 -4.94 -4.61 -23.57
C GLU A 492 -4.85 -6.11 -23.80
N GLY A 493 -4.10 -6.80 -22.94
CA GLY A 493 -3.92 -8.26 -22.99
C GLY A 493 -2.93 -8.76 -24.05
N GLN A 494 -2.10 -7.90 -24.62
CA GLN A 494 -1.06 -8.25 -25.59
C GLN A 494 0.29 -7.64 -25.15
N ILE A 495 1.40 -8.24 -25.59
CA ILE A 495 2.73 -7.64 -25.45
C ILE A 495 2.85 -6.58 -26.56
N ALA A 496 2.90 -5.32 -26.15
CA ALA A 496 3.01 -4.17 -27.06
C ALA A 496 4.44 -3.95 -27.55
N GLY A 497 5.43 -4.40 -26.81
CA GLY A 497 6.85 -4.30 -27.12
C GLY A 497 7.73 -4.66 -25.95
N GLU A 498 9.05 -4.61 -26.17
CA GLU A 498 10.07 -4.85 -25.17
C GLU A 498 11.09 -3.73 -25.17
N VAL A 499 11.61 -3.38 -23.98
CA VAL A 499 12.69 -2.40 -23.81
C VAL A 499 13.84 -3.02 -23.03
N SER A 500 15.09 -2.65 -23.41
CA SER A 500 16.30 -3.15 -22.78
C SER A 500 17.43 -2.11 -22.84
N GLY A 501 18.43 -2.25 -21.95
CA GLY A 501 19.60 -1.38 -21.93
C GLY A 501 19.22 0.10 -21.81
N ALA A 502 19.80 0.95 -22.67
CA ALA A 502 19.54 2.41 -22.66
C ALA A 502 18.09 2.80 -23.02
N GLY A 503 17.30 1.88 -23.60
CA GLY A 503 15.88 2.09 -23.91
C GLY A 503 14.96 1.88 -22.71
N MET A 504 15.43 1.39 -21.57
CA MET A 504 14.63 1.21 -20.35
C MET A 504 14.42 2.55 -19.65
N THR A 505 13.51 3.35 -20.17
CA THR A 505 13.09 4.64 -19.59
C THR A 505 11.59 4.62 -19.29
N GLU A 506 11.18 5.40 -18.30
CA GLU A 506 9.74 5.55 -17.99
C GLU A 506 8.95 6.02 -19.22
N HIS A 507 9.53 6.93 -20.01
CA HIS A 507 8.91 7.46 -21.22
C HIS A 507 8.60 6.36 -22.25
N GLU A 508 9.57 5.51 -22.57
CA GLU A 508 9.40 4.42 -23.54
C GLU A 508 8.39 3.37 -23.03
N ILE A 509 8.44 3.04 -21.74
CA ILE A 509 7.47 2.11 -21.14
C ILE A 509 6.05 2.69 -21.21
N VAL A 510 5.87 3.98 -20.87
CA VAL A 510 4.56 4.65 -20.95
C VAL A 510 4.07 4.72 -22.39
N ALA A 511 4.93 5.07 -23.34
CA ALA A 511 4.58 5.15 -24.76
C ALA A 511 4.05 3.80 -25.27
N LEU A 512 4.71 2.69 -24.96
CA LEU A 512 4.24 1.33 -25.30
C LEU A 512 2.94 0.96 -24.57
N ALA A 513 2.85 1.27 -23.27
CA ALA A 513 1.68 0.93 -22.45
C ALA A 513 0.42 1.70 -22.86
N THR A 514 0.56 2.94 -23.37
CA THR A 514 -0.56 3.79 -23.81
C THR A 514 -0.81 3.73 -25.32
N GLY A 515 0.20 3.35 -26.12
CA GLY A 515 0.15 3.38 -27.57
C GLY A 515 0.32 4.78 -28.19
N VAL A 516 0.74 5.76 -27.39
CA VAL A 516 1.07 7.11 -27.84
C VAL A 516 2.47 7.07 -28.41
N GLY A 517 2.60 7.08 -29.72
CA GLY A 517 3.88 6.95 -30.43
C GLY A 517 3.85 5.96 -31.60
N ALA A 518 2.86 5.06 -31.65
CA ALA A 518 2.70 4.14 -32.78
C ALA A 518 2.11 4.81 -34.06
N ASN A 519 1.64 6.07 -33.97
CA ASN A 519 1.04 6.80 -35.07
C ASN A 519 1.99 7.77 -35.83
N GLU A 520 3.28 7.85 -35.47
CA GLU A 520 4.24 8.67 -36.21
C GLU A 520 5.13 7.87 -37.18
N ALA A 521 4.94 6.56 -37.27
CA ALA A 521 5.75 5.69 -38.14
C ALA A 521 4.91 4.82 -39.11
N ALA A 522 3.70 5.29 -39.49
CA ALA A 522 2.88 4.65 -40.53
C ALA A 522 2.64 5.59 -41.71
#